data_aaadbc658e43a749165b2ea4c063c631
#
_entry.id   aaadbc658e43a749165b2ea4c063c631
#
_cell.length_a   1.000
_cell.length_b   1.000
_cell.length_c   1.000
_cell.angle_alpha   90.00
_cell.angle_beta   90.00
_cell.angle_gamma   90.00
#
_symmetry.space_group_name_H-M   'P 1'
#
loop_
_entity.id
_entity.type
_entity.pdbx_description
1 polymer ?
#
loop_
_entity_poly.entity_id
_entity_poly.type
_entity_poly.pdbx_seq_one_letter_code
_entity_poly.pdbx_strand_id
1 'polypeptide(L)'
;MEPAGEVTFEEPPETVVCGWGFVGDVLMALGRADSIVGMARPGFWYQGFYDLLPGVSMRKTGEIPATVSKSYTVEEELLYELDPDLLATDPNRFIAWYRLEPATVERIREDIAPFFGNESRSKRSPGWPNWPDGEPYSYYGIPEFLARYGRVFREEARAEAMIDLYETTIEDITSRVPAKSERPTVGLLSAFTNPENRGFFGVNKPIPALDVTHELRQYGALGVVDAFEGHYPDDSGHYDLKTDFEGLLDIDPDVLVFSEAVNALGGQNVYGNADAYQQTLDVLQTDEVGKRLTAVQNDRLYPGGTGSQGPIINLFQTEMLAKQLYPDEFGPWRGLGETPESEQLFDRQRVADIVTGDI
;
A
#
# COMPACT_ATOMS: atom_id res chain seq x y z
N MET A 1 0.69 -15.57 14.92
CA MET A 1 0.42 -15.33 13.47
C MET A 1 1.51 -16.07 12.71
N GLU A 2 1.14 -16.75 11.63
CA GLU A 2 2.16 -17.35 10.76
C GLU A 2 2.94 -16.26 9.99
N PRO A 3 4.26 -16.46 9.73
CA PRO A 3 5.06 -17.62 10.11
C PRO A 3 5.70 -17.49 11.51
N ALA A 4 5.55 -16.38 12.20
CA ALA A 4 6.19 -16.13 13.50
C ALA A 4 5.70 -17.07 14.61
N GLY A 5 4.55 -17.71 14.44
CA GLY A 5 3.96 -18.62 15.43
C GLY A 5 3.17 -17.89 16.52
N GLU A 6 3.08 -18.52 17.69
CA GLU A 6 2.46 -17.96 18.87
C GLU A 6 3.46 -17.12 19.65
N VAL A 7 3.07 -15.92 20.00
CA VAL A 7 3.85 -14.99 20.84
C VAL A 7 2.96 -14.55 21.99
N THR A 8 3.46 -14.59 23.20
CA THR A 8 2.76 -14.17 24.42
C THR A 8 3.41 -12.91 24.97
N PHE A 9 2.60 -11.88 25.20
CA PHE A 9 3.00 -10.65 25.86
C PHE A 9 2.33 -10.55 27.23
N GLU A 10 3.12 -10.33 28.30
CA GLU A 10 2.58 -10.07 29.64
C GLU A 10 1.89 -8.70 29.68
N GLU A 11 2.50 -7.70 29.07
CA GLU A 11 1.94 -6.35 28.83
C GLU A 11 2.01 -6.00 27.33
N PRO A 12 1.15 -5.08 26.85
CA PRO A 12 1.22 -4.62 25.46
C PRO A 12 2.60 -4.04 25.15
N PRO A 13 3.14 -4.29 23.94
CA PRO A 13 4.40 -3.68 23.50
C PRO A 13 4.32 -2.15 23.54
N GLU A 14 5.32 -1.48 24.13
CA GLU A 14 5.44 -0.03 24.16
C GLU A 14 6.27 0.50 23.00
N THR A 15 7.22 -0.32 22.51
CA THR A 15 8.17 0.03 21.45
C THR A 15 8.14 -1.01 20.33
N VAL A 16 7.96 -0.54 19.09
CA VAL A 16 7.76 -1.40 17.91
C VAL A 16 8.67 -0.99 16.78
N VAL A 17 9.33 -1.95 16.16
CA VAL A 17 9.94 -1.76 14.84
C VAL A 17 9.04 -2.38 13.78
N CYS A 18 8.55 -1.57 12.87
CA CYS A 18 7.68 -2.00 11.78
C CYS A 18 8.47 -2.50 10.58
N GLY A 19 8.08 -3.64 10.02
CA GLY A 19 8.67 -4.16 8.78
C GLY A 19 8.26 -3.37 7.55
N TRP A 20 7.08 -2.74 7.57
CA TRP A 20 6.52 -2.05 6.40
C TRP A 20 5.42 -1.05 6.78
N GLY A 21 5.13 -0.09 5.88
CA GLY A 21 4.16 0.99 6.11
C GLY A 21 2.73 0.52 6.37
N PHE A 22 2.31 -0.65 5.87
CA PHE A 22 0.97 -1.16 6.16
C PHE A 22 0.78 -1.52 7.66
N VAL A 23 1.84 -2.01 8.32
CA VAL A 23 1.80 -2.21 9.77
C VAL A 23 1.73 -0.88 10.50
N GLY A 24 2.42 0.15 9.98
CA GLY A 24 2.28 1.52 10.48
C GLY A 24 0.84 2.02 10.41
N ASP A 25 0.13 1.75 9.32
CA ASP A 25 -1.30 2.10 9.16
C ASP A 25 -2.20 1.31 10.12
N VAL A 26 -1.90 0.02 10.35
CA VAL A 26 -2.60 -0.79 11.37
C VAL A 26 -2.41 -0.20 12.78
N LEU A 27 -1.17 0.16 13.15
CA LEU A 27 -0.88 0.78 14.45
C LEU A 27 -1.52 2.16 14.56
N MET A 28 -1.59 2.93 13.47
CA MET A 28 -2.31 4.19 13.40
C MET A 28 -3.81 3.99 13.70
N ALA A 29 -4.43 3.02 13.06
CA ALA A 29 -5.84 2.68 13.28
C ALA A 29 -6.15 2.25 14.72
N LEU A 30 -5.17 1.66 15.40
CA LEU A 30 -5.26 1.26 16.81
C LEU A 30 -4.85 2.38 17.79
N GLY A 31 -4.52 3.59 17.31
CA GLY A 31 -4.03 4.69 18.16
C GLY A 31 -2.67 4.39 18.80
N ARG A 32 -1.86 3.54 18.18
CA ARG A 32 -0.54 3.09 18.67
C ARG A 32 0.62 3.54 17.78
N ALA A 33 0.41 4.52 16.91
CA ALA A 33 1.47 5.02 16.03
C ALA A 33 2.69 5.57 16.79
N ASP A 34 2.49 6.09 18.01
CA ASP A 34 3.58 6.59 18.85
C ASP A 34 4.51 5.48 19.37
N SER A 35 4.06 4.23 19.38
CA SER A 35 4.91 3.07 19.73
C SER A 35 5.99 2.78 18.69
N ILE A 36 5.89 3.31 17.47
CA ILE A 36 6.83 3.03 16.38
C ILE A 36 8.15 3.75 16.65
N VAL A 37 9.17 3.00 17.06
CA VAL A 37 10.53 3.52 17.30
C VAL A 37 11.44 3.37 16.09
N GLY A 38 11.11 2.49 15.15
CA GLY A 38 11.84 2.29 13.90
C GLY A 38 10.96 1.62 12.83
N MET A 39 11.37 1.74 11.59
CA MET A 39 10.69 1.09 10.45
C MET A 39 11.70 0.65 9.42
N ALA A 40 11.47 -0.46 8.74
CA ALA A 40 12.40 -0.95 7.73
C ALA A 40 12.70 0.11 6.67
N ARG A 41 11.68 0.74 6.10
CA ARG A 41 11.82 1.79 5.09
C ARG A 41 10.69 2.82 5.25
N PRO A 42 10.81 3.76 6.18
CA PRO A 42 9.72 4.69 6.51
C PRO A 42 9.26 5.56 5.33
N GLY A 43 10.13 5.89 4.39
CA GLY A 43 9.77 6.65 3.20
C GLY A 43 8.72 5.99 2.29
N PHE A 44 8.42 4.69 2.47
CA PHE A 44 7.33 3.99 1.76
C PHE A 44 5.99 4.03 2.50
N TRP A 45 5.93 4.65 3.65
CA TRP A 45 4.69 4.84 4.39
C TRP A 45 4.09 6.21 4.06
N TYR A 46 3.10 6.25 3.20
CA TYR A 46 2.41 7.49 2.84
C TYR A 46 1.55 7.99 4.00
N GLN A 47 1.82 9.19 4.48
CA GLN A 47 1.15 9.78 5.65
C GLN A 47 0.15 10.88 5.30
N GLY A 48 0.08 11.32 4.04
CA GLY A 48 -0.75 12.46 3.63
C GLY A 48 -2.25 12.27 3.85
N PHE A 49 -2.74 11.03 3.91
CA PHE A 49 -4.14 10.75 4.20
C PHE A 49 -4.52 11.02 5.66
N TYR A 50 -3.60 10.89 6.60
CA TYR A 50 -3.88 11.17 8.01
C TYR A 50 -4.03 12.67 8.28
N ASP A 51 -3.40 13.53 7.48
CA ASP A 51 -3.57 14.98 7.56
C ASP A 51 -5.01 15.40 7.18
N LEU A 52 -5.80 14.51 6.57
CA LEU A 52 -7.22 14.70 6.22
C LEU A 52 -8.20 14.23 7.31
N LEU A 53 -7.68 13.67 8.41
CA LEU A 53 -8.48 13.21 9.54
C LEU A 53 -8.49 14.29 10.65
N PRO A 54 -9.67 14.76 11.10
CA PRO A 54 -9.74 15.83 12.10
C PRO A 54 -9.06 15.45 13.41
N GLY A 55 -8.14 16.28 13.90
CA GLY A 55 -7.47 16.09 15.19
C GLY A 55 -6.43 14.97 15.25
N VAL A 56 -6.20 14.25 14.16
CA VAL A 56 -5.19 13.20 14.10
C VAL A 56 -3.82 13.82 13.81
N SER A 57 -2.82 13.42 14.56
CA SER A 57 -1.42 13.81 14.35
C SER A 57 -0.50 12.62 14.60
N MET A 58 0.67 12.65 13.96
CA MET A 58 1.67 11.61 14.12
C MET A 58 3.07 12.11 13.82
N ARG A 59 4.08 11.37 14.28
CA ARG A 59 5.48 11.61 13.94
C ARG A 59 5.70 11.39 12.44
N LYS A 60 6.37 12.33 11.78
CA LYS A 60 6.61 12.23 10.33
C LYS A 60 7.64 11.14 10.01
N THR A 61 7.49 10.50 8.85
CA THR A 61 8.38 9.40 8.41
C THR A 61 9.86 9.77 8.40
N GLY A 62 10.20 11.03 8.14
CA GLY A 62 11.58 11.51 8.17
C GLY A 62 12.22 11.51 9.56
N GLU A 63 11.42 11.39 10.62
CA GLU A 63 11.86 11.35 12.02
C GLU A 63 11.92 9.91 12.57
N ILE A 64 11.45 8.93 11.78
CA ILE A 64 11.46 7.51 12.14
C ILE A 64 12.77 6.88 11.65
N PRO A 65 13.59 6.30 12.53
CA PRO A 65 14.81 5.59 12.15
C PRO A 65 14.55 4.50 11.12
N ALA A 66 15.33 4.49 10.03
CA ALA A 66 15.26 3.46 9.01
C ALA A 66 16.13 2.27 9.40
N THR A 67 15.51 1.13 9.74
CA THR A 67 16.23 -0.09 10.16
C THR A 67 16.71 -0.94 8.99
N VAL A 68 16.39 -0.53 7.76
CA VAL A 68 16.91 -1.12 6.52
C VAL A 68 17.39 0.01 5.60
N SER A 69 18.63 -0.10 5.16
CA SER A 69 19.26 0.89 4.29
C SER A 69 18.64 0.91 2.88
N LYS A 70 19.04 1.92 2.07
CA LYS A 70 18.62 2.00 0.66
C LYS A 70 19.13 0.82 -0.18
N SER A 71 20.20 0.16 0.24
CA SER A 71 20.75 -1.05 -0.39
C SER A 71 20.13 -2.36 0.11
N TYR A 72 19.04 -2.27 0.86
CA TYR A 72 18.33 -3.42 1.45
C TYR A 72 19.17 -4.21 2.47
N THR A 73 20.05 -3.52 3.19
CA THR A 73 20.83 -4.10 4.29
C THR A 73 20.15 -3.77 5.62
N VAL A 74 19.98 -4.75 6.49
CA VAL A 74 19.47 -4.56 7.85
C VAL A 74 20.55 -3.89 8.69
N GLU A 75 20.17 -2.84 9.39
CA GLU A 75 21.03 -2.12 10.33
C GLU A 75 20.91 -2.79 11.72
N GLU A 76 21.61 -3.92 11.90
CA GLU A 76 21.51 -4.75 13.12
C GLU A 76 21.86 -3.95 14.38
N GLU A 77 22.92 -3.13 14.34
CA GLU A 77 23.33 -2.29 15.47
C GLU A 77 22.21 -1.33 15.89
N LEU A 78 21.50 -0.76 14.91
CA LEU A 78 20.35 0.11 15.18
C LEU A 78 19.19 -0.64 15.83
N LEU A 79 18.95 -1.92 15.45
CA LEU A 79 17.94 -2.73 16.13
C LEU A 79 18.26 -2.94 17.60
N TYR A 80 19.54 -3.17 17.95
CA TYR A 80 20.00 -3.27 19.35
C TYR A 80 19.88 -1.92 20.08
N GLU A 81 20.17 -0.80 19.42
CA GLU A 81 20.05 0.53 20.02
C GLU A 81 18.59 0.94 20.29
N LEU A 82 17.68 0.54 19.41
CA LEU A 82 16.24 0.82 19.54
C LEU A 82 15.58 -0.02 20.63
N ASP A 83 16.13 -1.19 20.92
CA ASP A 83 15.66 -2.14 21.95
C ASP A 83 14.11 -2.28 21.96
N PRO A 84 13.50 -2.70 20.83
CA PRO A 84 12.04 -2.75 20.72
C PRO A 84 11.47 -3.94 21.49
N ASP A 85 10.22 -3.80 21.97
CA ASP A 85 9.47 -4.91 22.56
C ASP A 85 8.94 -5.87 21.49
N LEU A 86 8.84 -5.38 20.24
CA LEU A 86 8.23 -6.12 19.13
C LEU A 86 8.88 -5.77 17.78
N LEU A 87 9.23 -6.80 17.02
CA LEU A 87 9.51 -6.71 15.60
C LEU A 87 8.23 -7.05 14.82
N ALA A 88 7.47 -6.03 14.45
CA ALA A 88 6.19 -6.15 13.75
C ALA A 88 6.42 -6.41 12.24
N THR A 89 6.97 -7.57 11.93
CA THR A 89 7.35 -7.99 10.58
C THR A 89 7.37 -9.51 10.47
N ASP A 90 7.31 -10.00 9.24
CA ASP A 90 7.52 -11.39 8.90
C ASP A 90 9.03 -11.72 8.99
N PRO A 91 9.46 -12.70 9.79
CA PRO A 91 10.87 -13.06 9.89
C PRO A 91 11.45 -13.54 8.56
N ASN A 92 10.66 -14.18 7.70
CA ASN A 92 11.12 -14.63 6.38
C ASN A 92 11.49 -13.47 5.46
N ARG A 93 10.95 -12.26 5.70
CA ARG A 93 11.34 -11.07 4.97
C ARG A 93 12.81 -10.72 5.17
N PHE A 94 13.33 -10.92 6.37
CA PHE A 94 14.74 -10.69 6.67
C PHE A 94 15.65 -11.64 5.88
N ILE A 95 15.21 -12.87 5.67
CA ILE A 95 15.95 -13.88 4.90
C ILE A 95 15.77 -13.64 3.39
N ALA A 96 14.53 -13.56 2.90
CA ALA A 96 14.22 -13.52 1.49
C ALA A 96 14.57 -12.19 0.81
N TRP A 97 14.26 -11.06 1.47
CA TRP A 97 14.48 -9.72 0.90
C TRP A 97 15.78 -9.07 1.33
N TYR A 98 16.15 -9.22 2.62
CA TYR A 98 17.32 -8.55 3.17
C TYR A 98 18.53 -9.50 3.25
N ARG A 99 18.35 -10.76 2.84
CA ARG A 99 19.41 -11.77 2.67
C ARG A 99 20.20 -12.06 3.95
N LEU A 100 19.56 -11.96 5.10
CA LEU A 100 20.16 -12.42 6.34
C LEU A 100 20.17 -13.95 6.39
N GLU A 101 21.22 -14.50 6.98
CA GLU A 101 21.25 -15.93 7.29
C GLU A 101 20.20 -16.29 8.34
N PRO A 102 19.51 -17.44 8.23
CA PRO A 102 18.49 -17.87 9.20
C PRO A 102 18.98 -17.81 10.65
N ALA A 103 20.21 -18.18 10.90
CA ALA A 103 20.83 -18.12 12.24
C ALA A 103 20.94 -16.69 12.79
N THR A 104 21.09 -15.68 11.91
CA THR A 104 21.09 -14.26 12.31
C THR A 104 19.68 -13.82 12.69
N VAL A 105 18.66 -14.26 11.96
CA VAL A 105 17.26 -13.95 12.28
C VAL A 105 16.84 -14.55 13.62
N GLU A 106 17.27 -15.80 13.92
CA GLU A 106 17.03 -16.41 15.22
C GLU A 106 17.75 -15.66 16.35
N ARG A 107 19.00 -15.24 16.13
CA ARG A 107 19.73 -14.41 17.12
C ARG A 107 19.00 -13.09 17.38
N ILE A 108 18.50 -12.41 16.35
CA ILE A 108 17.70 -11.18 16.51
C ILE A 108 16.44 -11.46 17.35
N ARG A 109 15.77 -12.59 17.11
CA ARG A 109 14.59 -13.02 17.88
C ARG A 109 14.92 -13.27 19.36
N GLU A 110 16.05 -13.92 19.64
CA GLU A 110 16.46 -14.28 20.98
C GLU A 110 17.03 -13.10 21.78
N ASP A 111 17.83 -12.25 21.13
CA ASP A 111 18.62 -11.22 21.79
C ASP A 111 17.92 -9.84 21.81
N ILE A 112 16.97 -9.58 20.90
CA ILE A 112 16.34 -8.25 20.77
C ILE A 112 14.84 -8.34 21.10
N ALA A 113 14.02 -8.94 20.20
CA ALA A 113 12.58 -8.96 20.37
C ALA A 113 11.92 -10.08 19.54
N PRO A 114 10.73 -10.57 19.97
CA PRO A 114 9.94 -11.50 19.17
C PRO A 114 9.48 -10.87 17.87
N PHE A 115 9.38 -11.70 16.82
CA PHE A 115 8.72 -11.34 15.58
C PHE A 115 7.21 -11.59 15.70
N PHE A 116 6.40 -10.66 15.20
CA PHE A 116 4.97 -10.85 15.01
C PHE A 116 4.52 -10.13 13.75
N GLY A 117 4.42 -10.85 12.65
CA GLY A 117 4.05 -10.30 11.35
C GLY A 117 3.90 -11.39 10.30
N ASN A 118 3.39 -10.98 9.15
CA ASN A 118 3.15 -11.83 8.00
C ASN A 118 3.25 -10.98 6.72
N GLU A 119 3.87 -11.51 5.68
CA GLU A 119 3.97 -10.82 4.39
C GLU A 119 2.69 -10.99 3.57
N SER A 120 1.54 -10.60 4.14
CA SER A 120 0.24 -10.60 3.46
C SER A 120 0.07 -9.45 2.46
N ARG A 121 1.07 -8.57 2.32
CA ARG A 121 1.05 -7.47 1.37
C ARG A 121 0.76 -7.95 -0.05
N SER A 122 1.44 -9.01 -0.47
CA SER A 122 1.19 -9.65 -1.75
C SER A 122 1.39 -11.16 -1.66
N LYS A 123 0.64 -11.90 -2.48
CA LYS A 123 0.77 -13.35 -2.58
C LYS A 123 2.15 -13.70 -3.15
N ARG A 124 2.81 -14.68 -2.55
CA ARG A 124 4.05 -15.23 -3.09
C ARG A 124 3.81 -15.83 -4.48
N SER A 125 4.75 -15.61 -5.37
CA SER A 125 4.81 -16.25 -6.68
C SER A 125 6.14 -16.95 -6.87
N PRO A 126 6.27 -17.89 -7.84
CA PRO A 126 7.54 -18.55 -8.12
C PRO A 126 8.70 -17.61 -8.45
N GLY A 127 8.40 -16.41 -8.99
CA GLY A 127 9.39 -15.37 -9.30
C GLY A 127 9.84 -14.52 -8.11
N TRP A 128 9.25 -14.71 -6.94
CA TRP A 128 9.64 -13.98 -5.72
C TRP A 128 10.94 -14.53 -5.13
N PRO A 129 11.66 -13.73 -4.33
CA PRO A 129 12.82 -14.22 -3.59
C PRO A 129 12.47 -15.51 -2.85
N ASN A 130 13.40 -16.44 -2.84
CA ASN A 130 13.19 -17.74 -2.21
C ASN A 130 12.80 -17.57 -0.73
N TRP A 131 11.62 -18.01 -0.39
CA TRP A 131 11.24 -18.16 1.00
C TRP A 131 11.94 -19.39 1.56
N PRO A 132 12.44 -19.37 2.80
CA PRO A 132 13.38 -20.36 3.31
C PRO A 132 12.88 -21.80 3.25
N ASP A 133 11.60 -22.01 3.49
CA ASP A 133 10.99 -23.33 3.58
C ASP A 133 10.21 -23.74 2.31
N GLY A 134 9.96 -22.80 1.40
CA GLY A 134 9.15 -23.06 0.19
C GLY A 134 7.69 -23.40 0.48
N GLU A 135 7.31 -23.52 1.74
CA GLU A 135 5.95 -23.89 2.15
C GLU A 135 5.02 -22.68 2.18
N PRO A 136 3.77 -22.83 1.75
CA PRO A 136 2.78 -21.79 1.88
C PRO A 136 2.39 -21.61 3.35
N TYR A 137 2.20 -20.37 3.78
CA TYR A 137 1.55 -20.05 5.05
C TYR A 137 0.35 -19.14 4.83
N SER A 138 -0.52 -19.02 5.84
CA SER A 138 -1.76 -18.25 5.75
C SER A 138 -1.48 -16.79 5.40
N TYR A 139 -2.36 -16.23 4.56
CA TYR A 139 -2.42 -14.80 4.28
C TYR A 139 -3.59 -14.21 5.06
N TYR A 140 -3.39 -13.02 5.62
CA TYR A 140 -4.40 -12.35 6.42
C TYR A 140 -4.88 -11.09 5.69
N GLY A 141 -6.19 -10.92 5.59
CA GLY A 141 -6.79 -9.69 5.08
C GLY A 141 -6.62 -8.52 6.05
N ILE A 142 -6.93 -7.30 5.60
CA ILE A 142 -6.82 -6.10 6.42
C ILE A 142 -7.60 -6.22 7.74
N PRO A 143 -8.90 -6.65 7.76
CA PRO A 143 -9.65 -6.81 9.00
C PRO A 143 -9.03 -7.85 9.95
N GLU A 144 -8.61 -8.98 9.42
CA GLU A 144 -8.02 -10.04 10.23
C GLU A 144 -6.67 -9.64 10.83
N PHE A 145 -5.85 -8.90 10.05
CA PHE A 145 -4.59 -8.36 10.52
C PHE A 145 -4.82 -7.36 11.66
N LEU A 146 -5.77 -6.44 11.48
CA LEU A 146 -6.15 -5.45 12.48
C LEU A 146 -6.66 -6.10 13.77
N ALA A 147 -7.53 -7.14 13.67
CA ALA A 147 -8.02 -7.88 14.84
C ALA A 147 -6.90 -8.58 15.63
N ARG A 148 -5.87 -9.10 14.93
CA ARG A 148 -4.73 -9.75 15.57
C ARG A 148 -3.85 -8.75 16.32
N TYR A 149 -3.57 -7.59 15.71
CA TYR A 149 -2.83 -6.52 16.36
C TYR A 149 -3.63 -5.87 17.48
N GLY A 150 -4.97 -5.71 17.34
CA GLY A 150 -5.85 -5.26 18.42
C GLY A 150 -5.67 -6.08 19.69
N ARG A 151 -5.56 -7.41 19.58
CA ARG A 151 -5.30 -8.30 20.73
C ARG A 151 -3.90 -8.11 21.32
N VAL A 152 -2.86 -7.93 20.50
CA VAL A 152 -1.48 -7.71 20.98
C VAL A 152 -1.42 -6.41 21.82
N PHE A 153 -2.09 -5.36 21.38
CA PHE A 153 -2.07 -4.06 22.02
C PHE A 153 -3.20 -3.82 23.02
N ARG A 154 -4.07 -4.81 23.28
CA ARG A 154 -5.29 -4.71 24.11
C ARG A 154 -6.20 -3.54 23.65
N GLU A 155 -6.31 -3.38 22.34
CA GLU A 155 -7.14 -2.37 21.65
C GLU A 155 -8.25 -3.05 20.83
N GLU A 156 -8.84 -4.15 21.35
CA GLU A 156 -9.84 -4.94 20.63
C GLU A 156 -11.08 -4.11 20.27
N ALA A 157 -11.56 -3.25 21.17
CA ALA A 157 -12.71 -2.40 20.89
C ALA A 157 -12.45 -1.41 19.74
N ARG A 158 -11.24 -0.86 19.69
CA ARG A 158 -10.80 0.04 18.62
C ARG A 158 -10.63 -0.70 17.30
N ALA A 159 -10.04 -1.90 17.36
CA ALA A 159 -9.93 -2.78 16.19
C ALA A 159 -11.31 -3.14 15.63
N GLU A 160 -12.26 -3.55 16.48
CA GLU A 160 -13.63 -3.90 16.08
C GLU A 160 -14.34 -2.70 15.43
N ALA A 161 -14.30 -1.53 16.05
CA ALA A 161 -14.91 -0.30 15.49
C ALA A 161 -14.32 0.06 14.11
N MET A 162 -13.00 -0.08 13.92
CA MET A 162 -12.35 0.18 12.64
C MET A 162 -12.69 -0.89 11.59
N ILE A 163 -12.77 -2.15 11.98
CA ILE A 163 -13.18 -3.25 11.09
C ILE A 163 -14.60 -3.02 10.59
N ASP A 164 -15.54 -2.73 11.48
CA ASP A 164 -16.94 -2.48 11.14
C ASP A 164 -17.09 -1.31 10.16
N LEU A 165 -16.40 -0.20 10.42
CA LEU A 165 -16.39 0.95 9.52
C LEU A 165 -15.79 0.58 8.17
N TYR A 166 -14.64 -0.10 8.17
CA TYR A 166 -13.93 -0.51 6.96
C TYR A 166 -14.80 -1.44 6.09
N GLU A 167 -15.33 -2.51 6.66
CA GLU A 167 -16.13 -3.50 5.93
C GLU A 167 -17.42 -2.88 5.39
N THR A 168 -18.14 -2.10 6.21
CA THR A 168 -19.36 -1.41 5.79
C THR A 168 -19.08 -0.43 4.63
N THR A 169 -18.00 0.33 4.71
CA THR A 169 -17.62 1.28 3.65
C THR A 169 -17.26 0.55 2.35
N ILE A 170 -16.43 -0.50 2.43
CA ILE A 170 -16.03 -1.26 1.24
C ILE A 170 -17.24 -1.97 0.62
N GLU A 171 -18.16 -2.51 1.43
CA GLU A 171 -19.40 -3.13 0.94
C GLU A 171 -20.30 -2.11 0.23
N ASP A 172 -20.52 -0.92 0.81
CA ASP A 172 -21.29 0.15 0.17
C ASP A 172 -20.70 0.52 -1.19
N ILE A 173 -19.40 0.84 -1.23
CA ILE A 173 -18.72 1.24 -2.47
C ILE A 173 -18.81 0.12 -3.51
N THR A 174 -18.50 -1.12 -3.14
CA THR A 174 -18.48 -2.24 -4.09
C THR A 174 -19.86 -2.58 -4.64
N SER A 175 -20.91 -2.40 -3.82
CA SER A 175 -22.31 -2.65 -4.23
C SER A 175 -22.79 -1.68 -5.32
N ARG A 176 -22.18 -0.50 -5.44
CA ARG A 176 -22.51 0.57 -6.37
C ARG A 176 -21.63 0.57 -7.62
N VAL A 177 -20.64 -0.29 -7.71
CA VAL A 177 -19.76 -0.39 -8.89
C VAL A 177 -20.59 -0.77 -10.12
N PRO A 178 -20.45 -0.05 -11.26
CA PRO A 178 -21.21 -0.33 -12.47
C PRO A 178 -21.01 -1.75 -13.02
N ALA A 179 -21.94 -2.21 -13.87
CA ALA A 179 -21.80 -3.50 -14.54
C ALA A 179 -20.51 -3.57 -15.37
N LYS A 180 -19.88 -4.75 -15.46
CA LYS A 180 -18.56 -4.91 -16.14
C LYS A 180 -18.52 -4.31 -17.54
N SER A 181 -19.63 -4.35 -18.29
CA SER A 181 -19.72 -3.80 -19.64
C SER A 181 -19.73 -2.26 -19.70
N GLU A 182 -19.88 -1.59 -18.57
CA GLU A 182 -19.95 -0.12 -18.46
C GLU A 182 -18.67 0.45 -17.83
N ARG A 183 -17.72 -0.42 -17.44
CA ARG A 183 -16.48 -0.02 -16.81
C ARG A 183 -15.42 0.35 -17.82
N PRO A 184 -14.65 1.42 -17.59
CA PRO A 184 -13.53 1.78 -18.45
C PRO A 184 -12.42 0.74 -18.33
N THR A 185 -11.62 0.59 -19.40
CA THR A 185 -10.36 -0.10 -19.38
C THR A 185 -9.30 0.76 -18.71
N VAL A 186 -8.49 0.17 -17.84
CA VAL A 186 -7.49 0.88 -17.02
C VAL A 186 -6.09 0.35 -17.31
N GLY A 187 -5.19 1.25 -17.71
CA GLY A 187 -3.75 1.00 -17.71
C GLY A 187 -3.14 1.45 -16.38
N LEU A 188 -2.61 0.52 -15.58
CA LEU A 188 -1.91 0.85 -14.35
C LEU A 188 -0.42 0.94 -14.62
N LEU A 189 0.12 2.15 -14.67
CA LEU A 189 1.53 2.43 -14.93
C LEU A 189 2.27 2.78 -13.64
N SER A 190 3.58 2.58 -13.61
CA SER A 190 4.44 3.10 -12.55
C SER A 190 4.62 4.61 -12.70
N ALA A 191 4.44 5.37 -11.63
CA ALA A 191 4.73 6.81 -11.62
C ALA A 191 6.24 7.15 -11.81
N PHE A 192 7.12 6.17 -11.62
CA PHE A 192 8.59 6.36 -11.61
C PHE A 192 9.29 5.87 -12.87
N THR A 193 8.54 5.40 -13.86
CA THR A 193 9.11 4.91 -15.13
C THR A 193 8.40 5.53 -16.31
N ASN A 194 9.19 6.11 -17.21
CA ASN A 194 8.75 6.58 -18.51
C ASN A 194 9.87 6.44 -19.54
N PRO A 195 9.59 6.56 -20.85
CA PRO A 195 10.61 6.39 -21.90
C PRO A 195 11.82 7.31 -21.79
N GLU A 196 11.68 8.52 -21.28
CA GLU A 196 12.80 9.46 -21.14
C GLU A 196 13.78 9.06 -20.03
N ASN A 197 13.25 8.58 -18.88
CA ASN A 197 14.10 8.25 -17.72
C ASN A 197 14.52 6.78 -17.66
N ARG A 198 13.75 5.87 -18.26
CA ARG A 198 13.99 4.41 -18.19
C ARG A 198 13.93 3.71 -19.56
N GLY A 199 13.51 4.39 -20.62
CA GLY A 199 13.32 3.82 -21.95
C GLY A 199 12.02 3.03 -22.13
N PHE A 200 11.13 3.01 -21.12
CA PHE A 200 9.85 2.30 -21.13
C PHE A 200 8.89 2.86 -20.08
N PHE A 201 7.60 2.57 -20.22
CA PHE A 201 6.63 2.61 -19.13
C PHE A 201 6.61 1.25 -18.43
N GLY A 202 6.75 1.24 -17.11
CA GLY A 202 6.49 0.04 -16.30
C GLY A 202 4.98 -0.15 -16.12
N VAL A 203 4.47 -1.33 -16.42
CA VAL A 203 3.05 -1.65 -16.27
C VAL A 203 2.87 -2.54 -15.04
N ASN A 204 1.96 -2.16 -14.18
CA ASN A 204 1.61 -2.91 -12.98
C ASN A 204 0.31 -3.69 -13.23
N LYS A 205 0.24 -4.90 -12.75
CA LYS A 205 -0.98 -5.70 -12.82
C LYS A 205 -1.97 -5.23 -11.73
N PRO A 206 -3.15 -4.66 -12.10
CA PRO A 206 -4.04 -4.02 -11.13
C PRO A 206 -4.85 -4.98 -10.26
N ILE A 207 -4.89 -6.28 -10.59
CA ILE A 207 -5.77 -7.24 -9.94
C ILE A 207 -4.97 -8.32 -9.22
N PRO A 208 -4.59 -8.11 -7.95
CA PRO A 208 -4.20 -9.20 -7.08
C PRO A 208 -5.42 -10.01 -6.65
N ALA A 209 -5.22 -11.24 -6.22
CA ALA A 209 -6.28 -12.00 -5.58
C ALA A 209 -6.72 -11.30 -4.29
N LEU A 210 -7.98 -10.87 -4.21
CA LEU A 210 -8.54 -10.06 -3.12
C LEU A 210 -8.49 -10.74 -1.74
N ASP A 211 -8.49 -12.06 -1.74
CA ASP A 211 -8.51 -12.91 -0.56
C ASP A 211 -7.13 -13.16 0.05
N VAL A 212 -6.05 -12.79 -0.66
CA VAL A 212 -4.69 -13.15 -0.26
C VAL A 212 -3.69 -12.00 -0.27
N THR A 213 -4.17 -10.75 -0.43
CA THR A 213 -3.29 -9.57 -0.44
C THR A 213 -4.04 -8.30 -0.08
N HIS A 214 -3.31 -7.34 0.47
CA HIS A 214 -3.82 -5.97 0.66
C HIS A 214 -3.13 -4.94 -0.23
N GLU A 215 -2.03 -5.29 -0.91
CA GLU A 215 -1.45 -4.45 -1.97
C GLU A 215 -2.41 -4.36 -3.15
N LEU A 216 -2.64 -3.17 -3.67
CA LEU A 216 -3.54 -2.90 -4.80
C LEU A 216 -5.00 -3.39 -4.63
N ARG A 217 -5.43 -3.63 -3.38
CA ARG A 217 -6.74 -4.21 -3.08
C ARG A 217 -7.91 -3.39 -3.63
N GLN A 218 -7.80 -2.06 -3.67
CA GLN A 218 -8.82 -1.16 -4.20
C GLN A 218 -9.17 -1.43 -5.67
N TYR A 219 -8.20 -1.87 -6.49
CA TYR A 219 -8.45 -2.19 -7.90
C TYR A 219 -9.37 -3.40 -8.05
N GLY A 220 -9.14 -4.43 -7.27
CA GLY A 220 -10.00 -5.60 -7.24
C GLY A 220 -11.38 -5.30 -6.65
N ALA A 221 -11.46 -4.55 -5.54
CA ALA A 221 -12.71 -4.15 -4.91
C ALA A 221 -13.62 -3.36 -5.88
N LEU A 222 -13.03 -2.48 -6.69
CA LEU A 222 -13.73 -1.71 -7.71
C LEU A 222 -13.91 -2.44 -9.03
N GLY A 223 -13.50 -3.70 -9.12
CA GLY A 223 -13.67 -4.55 -10.31
C GLY A 223 -13.06 -3.94 -11.57
N VAL A 224 -11.87 -3.38 -11.46
CA VAL A 224 -11.15 -2.74 -12.56
C VAL A 224 -10.99 -3.67 -13.74
N VAL A 225 -11.22 -3.17 -14.95
CA VAL A 225 -10.96 -3.88 -16.20
C VAL A 225 -9.54 -3.54 -16.65
N ASP A 226 -8.65 -4.51 -16.53
CA ASP A 226 -7.24 -4.34 -16.88
C ASP A 226 -7.07 -4.27 -18.40
N ALA A 227 -6.56 -3.14 -18.91
CA ALA A 227 -6.31 -2.94 -20.34
C ALA A 227 -5.20 -3.86 -20.87
N PHE A 228 -4.30 -4.31 -20.02
CA PHE A 228 -3.19 -5.18 -20.37
C PHE A 228 -3.46 -6.68 -20.12
N GLU A 229 -4.73 -7.05 -19.83
CA GLU A 229 -5.10 -8.46 -19.66
C GLU A 229 -4.68 -9.29 -20.89
N GLY A 230 -3.95 -10.39 -20.65
CA GLY A 230 -3.42 -11.26 -21.72
C GLY A 230 -2.08 -10.81 -22.34
N HIS A 231 -1.52 -9.66 -21.94
CA HIS A 231 -0.22 -9.17 -22.41
C HIS A 231 0.92 -9.40 -21.40
N TYR A 232 0.60 -9.82 -20.19
CA TYR A 232 1.62 -10.11 -19.18
C TYR A 232 2.39 -11.38 -19.55
N PRO A 233 3.71 -11.41 -19.37
CA PRO A 233 4.48 -12.64 -19.48
C PRO A 233 3.94 -13.74 -18.56
N ASP A 234 3.98 -14.99 -19.01
CA ASP A 234 3.71 -16.13 -18.14
C ASP A 234 4.67 -16.09 -16.93
N ASP A 235 4.15 -16.32 -15.74
CA ASP A 235 4.88 -16.23 -14.47
C ASP A 235 5.35 -14.83 -14.06
N SER A 236 4.86 -13.75 -14.68
CA SER A 236 5.20 -12.40 -14.28
C SER A 236 4.63 -12.06 -12.90
N GLY A 237 5.46 -11.47 -12.04
CA GLY A 237 5.01 -10.75 -10.87
C GLY A 237 4.25 -9.46 -11.25
N HIS A 238 3.94 -8.62 -10.28
CA HIS A 238 3.15 -7.39 -10.51
C HIS A 238 3.82 -6.33 -11.38
N TYR A 239 5.13 -6.44 -11.69
CA TYR A 239 5.95 -5.33 -12.22
C TYR A 239 6.77 -5.68 -13.46
N ASP A 240 6.53 -6.80 -14.14
CA ASP A 240 7.43 -7.31 -15.18
C ASP A 240 7.07 -6.90 -16.60
N LEU A 241 5.89 -6.29 -16.81
CA LEU A 241 5.52 -5.82 -18.14
C LEU A 241 6.08 -4.40 -18.38
N LYS A 242 6.69 -4.22 -19.55
CA LYS A 242 7.22 -2.94 -20.04
C LYS A 242 6.63 -2.64 -21.40
N THR A 243 6.29 -1.38 -21.63
CA THR A 243 5.77 -0.91 -22.91
C THR A 243 6.41 0.42 -23.29
N ASP A 244 6.45 0.72 -24.57
CA ASP A 244 6.78 2.04 -25.10
C ASP A 244 5.50 2.79 -25.51
N PHE A 245 5.62 3.92 -26.17
CA PHE A 245 4.49 4.73 -26.61
C PHE A 245 3.62 4.00 -27.64
N GLU A 246 4.22 3.28 -28.58
CA GLU A 246 3.48 2.57 -29.63
C GLU A 246 2.72 1.40 -29.02
N GLY A 247 3.36 0.61 -28.14
CA GLY A 247 2.70 -0.48 -27.42
C GLY A 247 1.58 0.01 -26.50
N LEU A 248 1.76 1.17 -25.86
CA LEU A 248 0.73 1.79 -25.05
C LEU A 248 -0.46 2.26 -25.92
N LEU A 249 -0.19 2.81 -27.11
CA LEU A 249 -1.21 3.24 -28.06
C LEU A 249 -1.94 2.04 -28.70
N ASP A 250 -1.27 0.92 -28.96
CA ASP A 250 -1.91 -0.28 -29.46
C ASP A 250 -2.93 -0.88 -28.47
N ILE A 251 -2.70 -0.71 -27.16
CA ILE A 251 -3.64 -1.10 -26.09
C ILE A 251 -4.73 -0.03 -25.91
N ASP A 252 -4.34 1.24 -25.94
CA ASP A 252 -5.18 2.44 -25.82
C ASP A 252 -6.19 2.41 -24.65
N PRO A 253 -5.75 2.40 -23.39
CA PRO A 253 -6.62 2.39 -22.23
C PRO A 253 -7.53 3.62 -22.17
N ASP A 254 -8.78 3.46 -21.69
CA ASP A 254 -9.69 4.59 -21.42
C ASP A 254 -9.19 5.50 -20.30
N VAL A 255 -8.44 4.92 -19.35
CA VAL A 255 -7.91 5.59 -18.15
C VAL A 255 -6.49 5.13 -17.90
N LEU A 256 -5.60 6.06 -17.56
CA LEU A 256 -4.28 5.76 -17.03
C LEU A 256 -4.23 6.15 -15.55
N VAL A 257 -3.82 5.20 -14.72
CA VAL A 257 -3.58 5.38 -13.28
C VAL A 257 -2.11 5.11 -13.00
N PHE A 258 -1.47 5.99 -12.22
CA PHE A 258 -0.02 5.92 -11.97
C PHE A 258 0.25 5.44 -10.55
N SER A 259 0.57 4.16 -10.40
CA SER A 259 0.91 3.53 -9.11
C SER A 259 2.00 4.31 -8.39
N GLU A 260 1.88 4.44 -7.07
CA GLU A 260 2.79 5.18 -6.18
C GLU A 260 2.81 6.71 -6.42
N ALA A 261 1.95 7.26 -7.26
CA ALA A 261 1.95 8.70 -7.53
C ALA A 261 1.60 9.55 -6.31
N VAL A 262 0.79 9.04 -5.36
CA VAL A 262 0.51 9.74 -4.10
C VAL A 262 1.77 10.01 -3.30
N ASN A 263 2.76 9.11 -3.33
CA ASN A 263 4.06 9.29 -2.67
C ASN A 263 4.84 10.45 -3.30
N ALA A 264 4.85 10.53 -4.64
CA ALA A 264 5.49 11.63 -5.37
C ALA A 264 4.79 12.97 -5.06
N LEU A 265 3.46 13.01 -5.10
CA LEU A 265 2.67 14.21 -4.76
C LEU A 265 2.88 14.65 -3.30
N GLY A 266 3.06 13.71 -2.38
CA GLY A 266 3.39 13.98 -0.97
C GLY A 266 4.85 14.39 -0.73
N GLY A 267 5.64 14.57 -1.79
CA GLY A 267 7.06 14.93 -1.69
C GLY A 267 7.97 13.79 -1.19
N GLN A 268 7.47 12.57 -1.16
CA GLN A 268 8.26 11.42 -0.76
C GLN A 268 9.13 10.92 -1.92
N ASN A 269 10.43 10.93 -1.70
CA ASN A 269 11.41 10.49 -2.70
C ASN A 269 11.69 8.98 -2.59
N VAL A 270 10.66 8.16 -2.81
CA VAL A 270 10.68 6.71 -2.58
C VAL A 270 11.72 6.00 -3.44
N TYR A 271 11.81 6.38 -4.72
CA TYR A 271 12.72 5.77 -5.70
C TYR A 271 13.80 6.72 -6.22
N GLY A 272 14.05 7.82 -5.51
CA GLY A 272 15.10 8.78 -5.89
C GLY A 272 14.65 9.89 -6.83
N ASN A 273 13.36 10.02 -7.13
CA ASN A 273 12.80 11.07 -7.98
C ASN A 273 11.41 11.51 -7.49
N ALA A 274 11.34 12.61 -6.75
CA ALA A 274 10.09 13.17 -6.26
C ALA A 274 9.21 13.74 -7.39
N ASP A 275 9.81 14.16 -8.51
CA ASP A 275 9.11 14.78 -9.64
C ASP A 275 8.67 13.74 -10.69
N ALA A 276 8.90 12.46 -10.45
CA ALA A 276 8.72 11.40 -11.44
C ALA A 276 7.30 11.34 -12.02
N TYR A 277 6.29 11.52 -11.17
CA TYR A 277 4.90 11.52 -11.62
C TYR A 277 4.62 12.67 -12.59
N GLN A 278 5.03 13.89 -12.23
CA GLN A 278 4.84 15.05 -13.11
C GLN A 278 5.60 14.90 -14.43
N GLN A 279 6.85 14.44 -14.38
CA GLN A 279 7.63 14.15 -15.59
C GLN A 279 6.93 13.11 -16.48
N THR A 280 6.32 12.10 -15.89
CA THR A 280 5.58 11.08 -16.66
C THR A 280 4.34 11.68 -17.35
N LEU A 281 3.59 12.55 -16.65
CA LEU A 281 2.49 13.29 -17.25
C LEU A 281 2.94 14.20 -18.39
N ASP A 282 4.02 14.97 -18.17
CA ASP A 282 4.58 15.89 -19.19
C ASP A 282 4.99 15.14 -20.45
N VAL A 283 5.67 13.99 -20.31
CA VAL A 283 6.05 13.12 -21.42
C VAL A 283 4.85 12.62 -22.20
N LEU A 284 3.81 12.11 -21.53
CA LEU A 284 2.59 11.65 -22.19
C LEU A 284 1.86 12.76 -22.93
N GLN A 285 1.80 13.96 -22.35
CA GLN A 285 1.08 15.10 -22.91
C GLN A 285 1.84 15.85 -24.00
N THR A 286 3.16 15.66 -24.12
CA THR A 286 4.00 16.37 -25.09
C THR A 286 4.44 15.52 -26.27
N ASP A 287 4.56 14.19 -26.08
CA ASP A 287 4.95 13.26 -27.15
C ASP A 287 3.87 13.14 -28.24
N GLU A 288 4.30 12.99 -29.50
CA GLU A 288 3.39 12.95 -30.66
C GLU A 288 2.50 11.70 -30.69
N VAL A 289 2.97 10.58 -30.13
CA VAL A 289 2.19 9.34 -29.97
C VAL A 289 1.35 9.42 -28.70
N GLY A 290 1.94 9.90 -27.59
CA GLY A 290 1.28 10.08 -26.31
C GLY A 290 -0.01 10.90 -26.41
N LYS A 291 -0.01 12.00 -27.14
CA LYS A 291 -1.19 12.85 -27.40
C LYS A 291 -2.36 12.13 -28.07
N ARG A 292 -2.12 10.99 -28.70
CA ARG A 292 -3.14 10.20 -29.42
C ARG A 292 -3.89 9.24 -28.52
N LEU A 293 -3.34 8.95 -27.32
CA LEU A 293 -3.97 8.07 -26.34
C LEU A 293 -5.35 8.59 -25.91
N THR A 294 -6.32 7.72 -25.87
CA THR A 294 -7.69 8.04 -25.44
C THR A 294 -7.72 8.65 -24.04
N ALA A 295 -6.94 8.12 -23.10
CA ALA A 295 -6.81 8.64 -21.74
C ALA A 295 -6.25 10.06 -21.70
N VAL A 296 -5.29 10.40 -22.58
CA VAL A 296 -4.69 11.75 -22.68
C VAL A 296 -5.69 12.73 -23.29
N GLN A 297 -6.39 12.34 -24.36
CA GLN A 297 -7.39 13.19 -25.04
C GLN A 297 -8.57 13.52 -24.15
N ASN A 298 -8.95 12.63 -23.24
CA ASN A 298 -10.08 12.78 -22.34
C ASN A 298 -9.70 13.29 -20.94
N ASP A 299 -8.43 13.68 -20.72
CA ASP A 299 -7.90 14.13 -19.42
C ASP A 299 -8.12 13.11 -18.28
N ARG A 300 -7.99 11.80 -18.62
CA ARG A 300 -8.20 10.70 -17.67
C ARG A 300 -6.86 10.09 -17.23
N LEU A 301 -6.00 10.96 -16.70
CA LEU A 301 -4.67 10.64 -16.16
C LEU A 301 -4.68 10.87 -14.65
N TYR A 302 -4.65 9.82 -13.85
CA TYR A 302 -4.90 9.92 -12.41
C TYR A 302 -3.74 9.41 -11.55
N PRO A 303 -3.47 10.06 -10.40
CA PRO A 303 -2.56 9.49 -9.42
C PRO A 303 -3.14 8.21 -8.84
N GLY A 304 -2.33 7.17 -8.79
CA GLY A 304 -2.63 5.93 -8.09
C GLY A 304 -2.07 5.94 -6.68
N GLY A 305 -2.57 5.03 -5.87
CA GLY A 305 -2.19 4.88 -4.47
C GLY A 305 -0.86 4.15 -4.26
N THR A 306 -0.50 3.98 -3.00
CA THR A 306 0.68 3.21 -2.56
C THR A 306 0.31 1.74 -2.30
N GLY A 307 1.29 0.84 -2.50
CA GLY A 307 1.16 -0.57 -2.11
C GLY A 307 1.21 -0.81 -0.60
N SER A 308 1.72 0.15 0.17
CA SER A 308 1.82 0.06 1.64
C SER A 308 0.54 0.56 2.31
N GLN A 309 -0.54 -0.21 2.25
CA GLN A 309 -1.86 0.19 2.72
C GLN A 309 -2.44 -0.80 3.73
N GLY A 310 -2.81 -0.31 4.90
CA GLY A 310 -3.67 -0.94 5.89
C GLY A 310 -5.10 -0.37 5.80
N PRO A 311 -5.88 -0.37 6.90
CA PRO A 311 -7.30 -0.02 6.85
C PRO A 311 -7.57 1.44 6.44
N ILE A 312 -6.84 2.41 7.00
CA ILE A 312 -7.11 3.83 6.75
C ILE A 312 -6.67 4.22 5.34
N ILE A 313 -5.45 3.88 4.97
CA ILE A 313 -4.91 4.18 3.62
C ILE A 313 -5.79 3.52 2.55
N ASN A 314 -6.26 2.28 2.77
CA ASN A 314 -7.11 1.59 1.80
C ASN A 314 -8.49 2.25 1.65
N LEU A 315 -9.10 2.77 2.72
CA LEU A 315 -10.34 3.55 2.62
C LEU A 315 -10.16 4.75 1.70
N PHE A 316 -9.15 5.57 1.93
CA PHE A 316 -8.86 6.74 1.09
C PHE A 316 -8.56 6.35 -0.36
N GLN A 317 -7.78 5.31 -0.59
CA GLN A 317 -7.43 4.87 -1.94
C GLN A 317 -8.61 4.26 -2.68
N THR A 318 -9.53 3.61 -1.98
CA THR A 318 -10.77 3.08 -2.58
C THR A 318 -11.71 4.22 -2.95
N GLU A 319 -11.90 5.22 -2.09
CA GLU A 319 -12.66 6.44 -2.42
C GLU A 319 -12.05 7.16 -3.62
N MET A 320 -10.74 7.37 -3.59
CA MET A 320 -10.00 8.05 -4.67
C MET A 320 -10.23 7.36 -6.02
N LEU A 321 -9.99 6.06 -6.07
CA LEU A 321 -10.11 5.29 -7.31
C LEU A 321 -11.58 5.18 -7.78
N ALA A 322 -12.54 5.05 -6.87
CA ALA A 322 -13.97 5.04 -7.21
C ALA A 322 -14.38 6.31 -7.95
N LYS A 323 -13.96 7.49 -7.46
CA LYS A 323 -14.23 8.79 -8.08
C LYS A 323 -13.47 8.99 -9.40
N GLN A 324 -12.29 8.45 -9.53
CA GLN A 324 -11.50 8.50 -10.77
C GLN A 324 -12.11 7.64 -11.89
N LEU A 325 -12.62 6.47 -11.55
CA LEU A 325 -13.13 5.53 -12.54
C LEU A 325 -14.62 5.72 -12.84
N TYR A 326 -15.42 6.02 -11.82
CA TYR A 326 -16.90 6.05 -11.90
C TYR A 326 -17.48 7.37 -11.38
N PRO A 327 -17.10 8.52 -11.99
CA PRO A 327 -17.51 9.84 -11.48
C PRO A 327 -19.02 10.06 -11.50
N ASP A 328 -19.76 9.40 -12.40
CA ASP A 328 -21.21 9.51 -12.48
C ASP A 328 -21.91 8.87 -11.27
N GLU A 329 -21.27 7.87 -10.65
CA GLU A 329 -21.80 7.18 -9.46
C GLU A 329 -21.29 7.80 -8.16
N PHE A 330 -19.99 8.10 -8.07
CA PHE A 330 -19.33 8.51 -6.83
C PHE A 330 -18.98 10.00 -6.76
N GLY A 331 -19.33 10.77 -7.79
CA GLY A 331 -18.88 12.14 -7.94
C GLY A 331 -17.44 12.25 -8.49
N PRO A 332 -17.08 13.43 -9.03
CA PRO A 332 -15.80 13.62 -9.71
C PRO A 332 -14.60 13.56 -8.73
N TRP A 333 -13.48 13.06 -9.21
CA TRP A 333 -12.19 13.26 -8.58
C TRP A 333 -11.74 14.72 -8.72
N ARG A 334 -11.52 15.41 -7.61
CA ARG A 334 -11.18 16.85 -7.59
C ARG A 334 -9.71 17.14 -7.29
N GLY A 335 -8.98 16.14 -6.80
CA GLY A 335 -7.60 16.26 -6.33
C GLY A 335 -7.41 15.57 -4.98
N LEU A 336 -6.13 15.38 -4.62
CA LEU A 336 -5.77 14.75 -3.36
C LEU A 336 -6.14 15.67 -2.20
N GLY A 337 -7.01 15.19 -1.32
CA GLY A 337 -7.51 15.97 -0.17
C GLY A 337 -8.62 16.97 -0.48
N GLU A 338 -9.07 17.09 -1.74
CA GLU A 338 -10.05 18.08 -2.17
C GLU A 338 -11.51 17.56 -2.23
N THR A 339 -11.76 16.35 -1.73
CA THR A 339 -13.12 15.80 -1.65
C THR A 339 -13.92 16.54 -0.58
N PRO A 340 -14.99 17.29 -0.95
CA PRO A 340 -15.86 17.94 0.02
C PRO A 340 -16.51 16.93 0.98
N GLU A 341 -16.82 17.33 2.21
CA GLU A 341 -17.43 16.45 3.22
C GLU A 341 -18.68 15.74 2.71
N SER A 342 -19.55 16.47 1.98
CA SER A 342 -20.77 15.91 1.40
C SER A 342 -20.57 14.91 0.26
N GLU A 343 -19.35 14.79 -0.25
CA GLU A 343 -18.97 13.87 -1.33
C GLU A 343 -18.03 12.76 -0.85
N GLN A 344 -17.69 12.72 0.45
CA GLN A 344 -16.87 11.67 1.05
C GLN A 344 -17.63 10.35 1.06
N LEU A 345 -16.93 9.25 0.78
CA LEU A 345 -17.54 7.91 0.75
C LEU A 345 -17.44 7.19 2.10
N PHE A 346 -16.76 7.78 3.07
CA PHE A 346 -16.71 7.29 4.45
C PHE A 346 -16.60 8.47 5.44
N ASP A 347 -17.01 8.22 6.67
CA ASP A 347 -16.98 9.21 7.75
C ASP A 347 -15.56 9.38 8.31
N ARG A 348 -14.88 10.46 7.88
CA ARG A 348 -13.52 10.79 8.33
C ARG A 348 -13.46 11.19 9.79
N GLN A 349 -14.53 11.81 10.33
CA GLN A 349 -14.59 12.12 11.75
C GLN A 349 -14.66 10.83 12.56
N ARG A 350 -15.46 9.85 12.14
CA ARG A 350 -15.54 8.56 12.83
C ARG A 350 -14.21 7.80 12.81
N VAL A 351 -13.46 7.85 11.69
CA VAL A 351 -12.09 7.31 11.64
C VAL A 351 -11.19 8.02 12.65
N ALA A 352 -11.26 9.36 12.69
CA ALA A 352 -10.48 10.15 13.65
C ALA A 352 -10.82 9.82 15.10
N ASP A 353 -12.11 9.70 15.44
CA ASP A 353 -12.58 9.32 16.79
C ASP A 353 -12.03 7.94 17.20
N ILE A 354 -12.04 6.97 16.27
CA ILE A 354 -11.47 5.65 16.52
C ILE A 354 -9.96 5.75 16.80
N VAL A 355 -9.23 6.49 15.98
CA VAL A 355 -7.77 6.68 16.13
C VAL A 355 -7.43 7.38 17.43
N THR A 356 -8.19 8.40 17.82
CA THR A 356 -7.93 9.18 19.07
C THR A 356 -8.49 8.51 20.32
N GLY A 357 -9.40 7.54 20.18
CA GLY A 357 -9.98 6.79 21.30
C GLY A 357 -11.30 7.36 21.81
N ASP A 358 -11.94 8.21 21.04
CA ASP A 358 -13.26 8.80 21.36
C ASP A 358 -14.40 7.90 20.79
N ILE A 359 -14.32 6.57 21.03
CA ILE A 359 -15.21 5.51 20.49
C ILE A 359 -16.37 5.16 21.43
#